data_ebfaa7c1e420efb06db3f85a62f26366
#
_entry.id   ebfaa7c1e420efb06db3f85a62f26366
#
_cell.length_a   1.000
_cell.length_b   1.000
_cell.length_c   1.000
_cell.angle_alpha   90.00
_cell.angle_beta   90.00
_cell.angle_gamma   90.00
#
_symmetry.space_group_name_H-M   'P 1'
#
loop_
_entity.id
_entity.type
_entity.pdbx_description
1 polymer ?
#
loop_
_entity_poly.entity_id
_entity_poly.type
_entity_poly.pdbx_seq_one_letter_code
_entity_poly.pdbx_strand_id
1 'polypeptide(L)'
;MIEVNKFEALKIGIASPEKIREWSYGEVKKPETINYRTLRPERDGLFCEKIFGPTKDFECACGKYKRVRYKNIVCDRCGVEVTRSKVRRERMGHIELASPVSHIWFFKGVPSRMGLVLDMSPRDLEEVLYFVSYVVIDKGIAPLEDKQTLSEREYRQYYEKYGDGFKVGMGAEAIKELLKKVDLKKEIDEITKELETAQGQKRTRLIKRVDVLDAFYKSGNRPEWMILDCIPVIPPELRPMIQLDGGRFATSDLNDLYRRVINRNNRLKKLIDLNAPGIIIQNEKRMLQEAVDALFDNGRRGRSVTGAGNRPLKSLSSMLKGKQGRFRQNLLGKRVDYSGRSVIVVGPSLKMYQCGIPKDMALELFKPHVINGLVSRDIAHNIKAAKRLIENKDPQVWDVVEDVIKEHPVMLNRAPTLHRLGIQAFEPVLIGGKAIRLHPLVCPAFNADFDGDQMAVHVPLSEEAQAEARLLMLGANNILSPKSGDPIVTPSQDMVIGNYYLTQEKAGEDGEGRVFKDSNEALMAYERREITLHTRIAIPVDSFKYKLFTETQKGKYLVTTIGKLKFNEILPDSFAYVNEPTLDNIQ
;
A
#
# COMPACT_ATOMS: atom_id res chain seq x y z
N MET A 1 1.57 28.52 -7.88
CA MET A 1 1.78 27.06 -7.74
C MET A 1 0.63 26.51 -6.94
N ILE A 2 -0.22 25.67 -7.51
CA ILE A 2 -1.29 25.00 -6.79
C ILE A 2 -0.61 24.09 -5.78
N GLU A 3 -0.89 24.26 -4.48
CA GLU A 3 -0.41 23.34 -3.46
C GLU A 3 -1.05 21.98 -3.72
N VAL A 4 -0.29 21.07 -4.31
CA VAL A 4 -0.73 19.71 -4.74
C VAL A 4 -1.30 18.87 -3.60
N ASN A 5 -1.14 19.31 -2.36
CA ASN A 5 -1.57 18.57 -1.17
C ASN A 5 -2.93 19.01 -0.61
N LYS A 6 -3.58 20.02 -1.22
CA LYS A 6 -4.91 20.52 -0.81
C LYS A 6 -5.90 20.33 -1.95
N PHE A 7 -6.51 19.17 -2.04
CA PHE A 7 -7.57 18.88 -3.00
C PHE A 7 -8.67 18.06 -2.32
N GLU A 8 -9.91 18.31 -2.69
CA GLU A 8 -11.08 17.58 -2.18
C GLU A 8 -11.41 16.34 -3.01
N ALA A 9 -11.05 16.35 -4.29
CA ALA A 9 -11.37 15.26 -5.20
C ALA A 9 -10.31 15.06 -6.29
N LEU A 10 -10.19 13.83 -6.79
CA LEU A 10 -9.38 13.44 -7.92
C LEU A 10 -10.29 13.03 -9.09
N LYS A 11 -10.13 13.69 -10.25
CA LYS A 11 -10.80 13.30 -11.50
C LYS A 11 -9.81 12.53 -12.37
N ILE A 12 -10.14 11.29 -12.71
CA ILE A 12 -9.38 10.47 -13.65
C ILE A 12 -10.03 10.58 -15.03
N GLY A 13 -9.23 10.88 -16.05
CA GLY A 13 -9.70 11.01 -17.41
C GLY A 13 -8.62 10.67 -18.43
N ILE A 14 -8.96 10.72 -19.72
CA ILE A 14 -8.01 10.56 -20.81
C ILE A 14 -7.41 11.94 -21.13
N ALA A 15 -6.09 12.03 -21.20
CA ALA A 15 -5.41 13.28 -21.55
C ALA A 15 -5.38 13.47 -23.07
N SER A 16 -5.78 14.66 -23.51
CA SER A 16 -5.58 15.07 -24.91
C SER A 16 -4.10 15.37 -25.18
N PRO A 17 -3.65 15.32 -26.45
CA PRO A 17 -2.29 15.71 -26.81
C PRO A 17 -1.94 17.14 -26.38
N GLU A 18 -2.90 18.08 -26.48
CA GLU A 18 -2.76 19.47 -26.03
C GLU A 18 -2.53 19.53 -24.52
N LYS A 19 -3.27 18.74 -23.77
CA LYS A 19 -3.14 18.68 -22.30
C LYS A 19 -1.78 18.13 -21.87
N ILE A 20 -1.26 17.12 -22.57
CA ILE A 20 0.08 16.58 -22.33
C ILE A 20 1.16 17.64 -22.57
N ARG A 21 1.02 18.43 -23.66
CA ARG A 21 1.94 19.54 -23.97
C ARG A 21 1.84 20.67 -22.94
N GLU A 22 0.65 20.96 -22.43
CA GLU A 22 0.43 21.94 -21.36
C GLU A 22 1.15 21.54 -20.06
N TRP A 23 1.10 20.26 -19.68
CA TRP A 23 1.82 19.77 -18.50
C TRP A 23 3.34 19.73 -18.66
N SER A 24 3.82 19.68 -19.88
CA SER A 24 5.23 19.49 -20.20
C SER A 24 6.01 20.80 -20.16
N TYR A 25 7.19 20.74 -19.60
CA TYR A 25 8.17 21.84 -19.59
C TYR A 25 9.12 21.80 -20.80
N GLY A 26 8.99 20.81 -21.67
CA GLY A 26 9.76 20.72 -22.91
C GLY A 26 9.80 19.31 -23.51
N GLU A 27 10.24 19.25 -24.79
CA GLU A 27 10.38 18.02 -25.54
C GLU A 27 11.70 17.32 -25.23
N VAL A 28 11.64 16.02 -24.93
CA VAL A 28 12.81 15.16 -24.77
C VAL A 28 13.18 14.56 -26.13
N LYS A 29 14.31 15.00 -26.72
CA LYS A 29 14.75 14.61 -28.08
C LYS A 29 15.80 13.51 -28.06
N LYS A 30 16.61 13.46 -27.00
CA LYS A 30 17.76 12.56 -26.93
C LYS A 30 17.53 11.41 -25.95
N PRO A 31 18.00 10.19 -26.28
CA PRO A 31 17.90 9.03 -25.42
C PRO A 31 18.90 9.03 -24.26
N GLU A 32 19.91 9.91 -24.29
CA GLU A 32 20.95 10.00 -23.29
C GLU A 32 20.37 10.45 -21.94
N THR A 33 20.93 9.91 -20.87
CA THR A 33 20.53 10.21 -19.49
C THR A 33 21.49 11.20 -18.82
N ILE A 34 22.68 10.72 -18.53
CA ILE A 34 23.77 11.50 -17.92
C ILE A 34 25.07 11.27 -18.68
N ASN A 35 25.96 12.23 -18.61
CA ASN A 35 27.31 12.06 -19.11
C ASN A 35 28.13 11.29 -18.06
N TYR A 36 28.60 10.09 -18.39
CA TYR A 36 29.30 9.21 -17.46
C TYR A 36 30.63 9.77 -16.93
N ARG A 37 31.26 10.71 -17.67
CA ARG A 37 32.52 11.35 -17.26
C ARG A 37 32.27 12.48 -16.29
N THR A 38 31.28 13.34 -16.58
CA THR A 38 31.02 14.55 -15.79
C THR A 38 29.91 14.36 -14.75
N LEU A 39 29.18 13.25 -14.81
CA LEU A 39 27.99 12.91 -14.01
C LEU A 39 26.86 13.96 -14.12
N ARG A 40 26.91 14.82 -15.12
CA ARG A 40 25.89 15.85 -15.37
C ARG A 40 24.82 15.33 -16.33
N PRO A 41 23.54 15.75 -16.14
CA PRO A 41 22.48 15.46 -17.07
C PRO A 41 22.77 16.00 -18.48
N GLU A 42 22.53 15.18 -19.50
CA GLU A 42 22.67 15.59 -20.90
C GLU A 42 21.53 16.54 -21.29
N ARG A 43 21.88 17.53 -22.15
CA ARG A 43 20.90 18.50 -22.65
C ARG A 43 19.91 17.82 -23.60
N ASP A 44 18.62 18.15 -23.44
CA ASP A 44 17.49 17.58 -24.19
C ASP A 44 17.33 16.07 -24.01
N GLY A 45 18.00 15.47 -23.03
CA GLY A 45 17.90 14.08 -22.63
C GLY A 45 16.86 13.83 -21.53
N LEU A 46 16.78 12.57 -21.10
CA LEU A 46 15.80 12.11 -20.09
C LEU A 46 15.97 12.73 -18.70
N PHE A 47 17.11 13.33 -18.38
CA PHE A 47 17.40 14.01 -17.11
C PHE A 47 17.71 15.51 -17.28
N CYS A 48 17.42 16.09 -18.44
CA CYS A 48 17.75 17.46 -18.77
C CYS A 48 17.30 18.46 -17.70
N GLU A 49 18.24 19.30 -17.24
CA GLU A 49 17.94 20.33 -16.22
C GLU A 49 17.08 21.48 -16.76
N LYS A 50 17.14 21.75 -18.07
CA LYS A 50 16.29 22.75 -18.73
C LYS A 50 14.82 22.35 -18.68
N ILE A 51 14.51 21.06 -18.88
CA ILE A 51 13.14 20.55 -18.92
C ILE A 51 12.63 20.26 -17.50
N PHE A 52 13.40 19.53 -16.70
CA PHE A 52 12.96 18.99 -15.42
C PHE A 52 13.39 19.81 -14.20
N GLY A 53 14.24 20.81 -14.41
CA GLY A 53 14.75 21.66 -13.33
C GLY A 53 16.17 21.32 -12.85
N PRO A 54 16.75 22.16 -11.99
CA PRO A 54 18.13 22.06 -11.54
C PRO A 54 18.36 20.84 -10.63
N THR A 55 19.57 20.28 -10.64
CA THR A 55 19.99 19.18 -9.75
C THR A 55 20.33 19.66 -8.34
N LYS A 56 20.77 20.92 -8.21
CA LYS A 56 21.09 21.56 -6.92
C LYS A 56 20.16 22.73 -6.67
N ASP A 57 19.82 22.96 -5.40
CA ASP A 57 18.95 24.06 -5.02
C ASP A 57 19.54 25.41 -5.42
N PHE A 58 18.76 26.20 -6.13
CA PHE A 58 19.10 27.57 -6.54
C PHE A 58 20.43 27.71 -7.31
N GLU A 59 20.78 26.71 -8.10
CA GLU A 59 21.97 26.73 -8.96
C GLU A 59 21.60 26.31 -10.39
N CYS A 60 22.03 27.09 -11.40
CA CYS A 60 21.86 26.71 -12.80
C CYS A 60 22.96 25.74 -13.27
N ALA A 61 22.71 24.98 -14.34
CA ALA A 61 23.65 23.96 -14.85
C ALA A 61 25.04 24.49 -15.20
N CYS A 62 25.13 25.72 -15.72
CA CYS A 62 26.42 26.34 -16.06
C CYS A 62 27.12 27.03 -14.88
N GLY A 63 26.47 27.14 -13.71
CA GLY A 63 27.03 27.77 -12.52
C GLY A 63 27.06 29.30 -12.53
N LYS A 64 26.49 29.97 -13.56
CA LYS A 64 26.42 31.43 -13.64
C LYS A 64 25.59 32.04 -12.51
N TYR A 65 24.44 31.47 -12.25
CA TYR A 65 23.54 31.88 -11.19
C TYR A 65 23.57 30.86 -10.06
N LYS A 66 23.92 31.31 -8.86
CA LYS A 66 23.95 30.55 -7.61
C LYS A 66 23.32 31.38 -6.50
N ARG A 67 22.67 30.74 -5.56
CA ARG A 67 22.00 31.30 -4.38
C ARG A 67 20.57 31.78 -4.62
N VAL A 68 19.84 31.90 -3.54
CA VAL A 68 18.40 32.22 -3.46
C VAL A 68 18.03 33.56 -4.10
N ARG A 69 18.94 34.53 -4.11
CA ARG A 69 18.69 35.87 -4.71
C ARG A 69 18.31 35.82 -6.18
N TYR A 70 18.68 34.78 -6.90
CA TYR A 70 18.37 34.58 -8.32
C TYR A 70 17.16 33.64 -8.54
N LYS A 71 16.34 33.42 -7.53
CA LYS A 71 15.16 32.57 -7.61
C LYS A 71 14.26 32.94 -8.77
N ASN A 72 13.74 31.94 -9.49
CA ASN A 72 12.85 32.04 -10.64
C ASN A 72 13.43 32.75 -11.90
N ILE A 73 14.74 33.01 -11.93
CA ILE A 73 15.40 33.53 -13.13
C ILE A 73 15.77 32.35 -14.03
N VAL A 74 15.46 32.46 -15.33
CA VAL A 74 15.91 31.52 -16.35
C VAL A 74 17.29 31.96 -16.83
N CYS A 75 18.26 31.07 -16.73
CA CYS A 75 19.61 31.37 -17.15
C CYS A 75 19.69 31.55 -18.69
N ASP A 76 20.17 32.70 -19.13
CA ASP A 76 20.38 33.05 -20.54
C ASP A 76 21.36 32.11 -21.27
N ARG A 77 22.36 31.55 -20.55
CA ARG A 77 23.40 30.67 -21.11
C ARG A 77 22.95 29.22 -21.22
N CYS A 78 22.36 28.63 -20.18
CA CYS A 78 21.98 27.23 -20.16
C CYS A 78 20.47 26.96 -20.23
N GLY A 79 19.64 27.99 -20.08
CA GLY A 79 18.17 27.88 -20.13
C GLY A 79 17.55 27.21 -18.90
N VAL A 80 18.32 26.96 -17.85
CA VAL A 80 17.83 26.34 -16.60
C VAL A 80 17.25 27.41 -15.70
N GLU A 81 16.05 27.16 -15.19
CA GLU A 81 15.40 28.02 -14.21
C GLU A 81 16.02 27.78 -12.81
N VAL A 82 16.35 28.86 -12.11
CA VAL A 82 16.95 28.80 -10.77
C VAL A 82 15.89 28.61 -9.72
N THR A 83 15.59 27.36 -9.37
CA THR A 83 14.57 26.97 -8.39
C THR A 83 15.11 25.90 -7.44
N ARG A 84 14.28 25.40 -6.54
CA ARG A 84 14.61 24.25 -5.70
C ARG A 84 14.69 22.97 -6.55
N SER A 85 15.61 22.08 -6.23
CA SER A 85 15.74 20.77 -6.88
C SER A 85 14.48 19.88 -6.75
N LYS A 86 13.65 20.12 -5.74
CA LYS A 86 12.37 19.44 -5.55
C LYS A 86 11.45 19.45 -6.78
N VAL A 87 11.56 20.47 -7.65
CA VAL A 87 10.76 20.54 -8.90
C VAL A 87 11.05 19.38 -9.85
N ARG A 88 12.21 18.71 -9.74
CA ARG A 88 12.55 17.50 -10.52
C ARG A 88 11.66 16.30 -10.18
N ARG A 89 10.89 16.36 -9.09
CA ARG A 89 9.87 15.39 -8.72
C ARG A 89 8.50 15.71 -9.31
N GLU A 90 8.28 16.94 -9.75
CA GLU A 90 6.98 17.47 -10.15
C GLU A 90 6.88 17.75 -11.65
N ARG A 91 7.99 18.18 -12.29
CA ARG A 91 7.99 18.61 -13.70
C ARG A 91 7.97 17.43 -14.64
N MET A 92 7.04 17.47 -15.58
CA MET A 92 6.91 16.51 -16.68
C MET A 92 7.55 17.05 -17.96
N GLY A 93 8.01 16.14 -18.82
CA GLY A 93 8.38 16.39 -20.19
C GLY A 93 7.44 15.65 -21.15
N HIS A 94 7.69 15.72 -22.43
CA HIS A 94 6.98 14.94 -23.45
C HIS A 94 7.91 14.51 -24.57
N ILE A 95 7.49 13.50 -25.33
CA ILE A 95 8.13 13.04 -26.55
C ILE A 95 7.12 13.19 -27.68
N GLU A 96 7.45 14.00 -28.71
CA GLU A 96 6.64 14.09 -29.92
C GLU A 96 6.89 12.88 -30.83
N LEU A 97 5.83 12.15 -31.13
CA LEU A 97 5.89 10.97 -31.96
C LEU A 97 5.89 11.35 -33.46
N ALA A 98 6.71 10.66 -34.24
CA ALA A 98 6.75 10.79 -35.71
C ALA A 98 5.52 10.20 -36.40
N SER A 99 4.84 9.27 -35.73
CA SER A 99 3.59 8.65 -36.18
C SER A 99 2.71 8.38 -34.96
N PRO A 100 1.38 8.58 -35.05
CA PRO A 100 0.48 8.23 -33.98
C PRO A 100 0.60 6.77 -33.55
N VAL A 101 0.40 6.49 -32.25
CA VAL A 101 0.53 5.17 -31.66
C VAL A 101 -0.70 4.88 -30.80
N SER A 102 -1.23 3.67 -30.88
CA SER A 102 -2.36 3.22 -30.07
C SER A 102 -1.96 2.99 -28.60
N HIS A 103 -2.81 3.41 -27.67
CA HIS A 103 -2.61 3.11 -26.26
C HIS A 103 -3.09 1.70 -25.94
N ILE A 104 -2.20 0.83 -25.50
CA ILE A 104 -2.45 -0.61 -25.28
C ILE A 104 -3.58 -0.89 -24.27
N TRP A 105 -3.83 -0.05 -23.30
CA TRP A 105 -4.92 -0.26 -22.34
C TRP A 105 -6.30 -0.22 -22.97
N PHE A 106 -6.51 0.64 -23.97
CA PHE A 106 -7.79 0.77 -24.65
C PHE A 106 -7.96 -0.27 -25.76
N PHE A 107 -6.84 -0.80 -26.27
CA PHE A 107 -6.82 -1.85 -27.28
C PHE A 107 -6.91 -3.25 -26.67
N LYS A 108 -5.99 -3.65 -25.79
CA LYS A 108 -5.89 -5.01 -25.18
C LYS A 108 -6.66 -5.16 -23.86
N GLY A 109 -7.51 -4.19 -23.49
CA GLY A 109 -8.45 -4.35 -22.40
C GLY A 109 -9.49 -5.46 -22.69
N VAL A 110 -10.07 -6.04 -21.67
CA VAL A 110 -11.18 -7.00 -21.82
C VAL A 110 -12.41 -6.41 -21.12
N PRO A 111 -13.43 -5.99 -21.88
CA PRO A 111 -13.48 -5.87 -23.34
C PRO A 111 -12.62 -4.72 -23.89
N SER A 112 -12.22 -4.81 -25.17
CA SER A 112 -11.48 -3.74 -25.86
C SER A 112 -12.38 -2.50 -26.01
N ARG A 113 -11.96 -1.38 -25.37
CA ARG A 113 -12.73 -0.12 -25.44
C ARG A 113 -12.73 0.45 -26.87
N MET A 114 -11.58 0.40 -27.54
CA MET A 114 -11.44 0.84 -28.92
C MET A 114 -12.27 -0.03 -29.87
N GLY A 115 -12.25 -1.36 -29.68
CA GLY A 115 -13.07 -2.29 -30.46
C GLY A 115 -14.58 -2.07 -30.27
N LEU A 116 -15.04 -1.73 -29.06
CA LEU A 116 -16.45 -1.41 -28.79
C LEU A 116 -16.88 -0.09 -29.44
N VAL A 117 -16.04 0.94 -29.43
CA VAL A 117 -16.36 2.23 -30.05
C VAL A 117 -16.45 2.11 -31.57
N LEU A 118 -15.49 1.41 -32.20
CA LEU A 118 -15.44 1.23 -33.66
C LEU A 118 -16.36 0.10 -34.17
N ASP A 119 -16.88 -0.74 -33.30
CA ASP A 119 -17.57 -1.98 -33.62
C ASP A 119 -16.73 -2.98 -34.43
N MET A 120 -15.43 -3.01 -34.16
CA MET A 120 -14.48 -3.93 -34.77
C MET A 120 -14.12 -5.08 -33.84
N SER A 121 -13.80 -6.26 -34.43
CA SER A 121 -13.30 -7.37 -33.62
C SER A 121 -11.89 -7.04 -33.08
N PRO A 122 -11.53 -7.54 -31.87
CA PRO A 122 -10.19 -7.35 -31.35
C PRO A 122 -9.07 -7.89 -32.25
N ARG A 123 -9.37 -8.91 -33.03
CA ARG A 123 -8.43 -9.52 -33.97
C ARG A 123 -8.18 -8.60 -35.17
N ASP A 124 -9.24 -8.11 -35.81
CA ASP A 124 -9.12 -7.21 -36.95
C ASP A 124 -8.42 -5.92 -36.56
N LEU A 125 -8.77 -5.38 -35.39
CA LEU A 125 -8.11 -4.20 -34.82
C LEU A 125 -6.61 -4.44 -34.58
N GLU A 126 -6.22 -5.64 -34.12
CA GLU A 126 -4.81 -6.01 -33.95
C GLU A 126 -4.07 -6.07 -35.28
N GLU A 127 -4.66 -6.71 -36.27
CA GLU A 127 -4.06 -6.83 -37.61
C GLU A 127 -3.82 -5.47 -38.24
N VAL A 128 -4.75 -4.53 -38.09
CA VAL A 128 -4.59 -3.16 -38.59
C VAL A 128 -3.51 -2.39 -37.82
N LEU A 129 -3.57 -2.40 -36.48
CA LEU A 129 -2.63 -1.62 -35.65
C LEU A 129 -1.17 -2.07 -35.82
N TYR A 130 -0.94 -3.35 -36.10
CA TYR A 130 0.41 -3.89 -36.28
C TYR A 130 0.81 -4.09 -37.74
N PHE A 131 0.14 -3.40 -38.66
CA PHE A 131 0.51 -3.33 -40.09
C PHE A 131 0.47 -4.68 -40.82
N VAL A 132 -0.48 -5.54 -40.49
CA VAL A 132 -0.76 -6.82 -41.16
C VAL A 132 -1.81 -6.65 -42.25
N SER A 133 -2.89 -5.90 -41.95
CA SER A 133 -4.04 -5.70 -42.84
C SER A 133 -4.34 -4.21 -42.99
N TYR A 134 -4.97 -3.84 -44.09
CA TYR A 134 -5.51 -2.51 -44.33
C TYR A 134 -6.90 -2.39 -43.75
N VAL A 135 -7.33 -1.19 -43.42
CA VAL A 135 -8.73 -0.87 -43.03
C VAL A 135 -9.28 0.18 -43.97
N VAL A 136 -10.53 0.00 -44.39
CA VAL A 136 -11.25 0.95 -45.22
C VAL A 136 -11.71 2.12 -44.33
N ILE A 137 -11.20 3.31 -44.65
CA ILE A 137 -11.55 4.56 -43.96
C ILE A 137 -12.76 5.22 -44.61
N ASP A 138 -12.83 5.11 -45.95
CA ASP A 138 -13.92 5.62 -46.77
C ASP A 138 -14.06 4.70 -48.00
N LYS A 139 -15.24 4.11 -48.14
CA LYS A 139 -15.54 3.18 -49.23
C LYS A 139 -15.59 3.83 -50.60
N GLY A 140 -15.88 5.14 -50.68
CA GLY A 140 -16.03 5.86 -51.91
C GLY A 140 -16.91 5.15 -52.96
N ILE A 141 -16.37 4.85 -54.12
CA ILE A 141 -17.07 4.18 -55.25
C ILE A 141 -16.90 2.64 -55.21
N ALA A 142 -16.06 2.12 -54.35
CA ALA A 142 -15.79 0.68 -54.31
C ALA A 142 -16.92 -0.08 -53.56
N PRO A 143 -17.22 -1.35 -53.96
CA PRO A 143 -18.22 -2.19 -53.31
C PRO A 143 -17.62 -2.79 -52.01
N LEU A 144 -17.23 -1.92 -51.09
CA LEU A 144 -16.64 -2.24 -49.78
C LEU A 144 -17.52 -1.68 -48.67
N GLU A 145 -17.35 -2.23 -47.49
CA GLU A 145 -17.98 -1.67 -46.27
C GLU A 145 -16.97 -0.79 -45.54
N ASP A 146 -17.46 0.27 -44.89
CA ASP A 146 -16.63 1.09 -44.03
C ASP A 146 -16.16 0.23 -42.84
N LYS A 147 -14.91 0.44 -42.41
CA LYS A 147 -14.23 -0.34 -41.35
C LYS A 147 -13.90 -1.78 -41.73
N GLN A 148 -14.15 -2.23 -42.95
CA GLN A 148 -13.74 -3.56 -43.44
C GLN A 148 -12.21 -3.67 -43.46
N THR A 149 -11.70 -4.84 -43.05
CA THR A 149 -10.26 -5.15 -43.15
C THR A 149 -9.97 -5.83 -44.50
N LEU A 150 -8.86 -5.43 -45.13
CA LEU A 150 -8.42 -5.96 -46.40
C LEU A 150 -7.00 -6.49 -46.25
N SER A 151 -6.73 -7.68 -46.82
CA SER A 151 -5.39 -8.18 -46.98
C SER A 151 -4.65 -7.39 -48.09
N GLU A 152 -3.32 -7.49 -48.12
CA GLU A 152 -2.52 -6.81 -49.16
C GLU A 152 -2.91 -7.23 -50.58
N ARG A 153 -3.34 -8.51 -50.77
CA ARG A 153 -3.80 -9.03 -52.07
C ARG A 153 -5.11 -8.39 -52.49
N GLU A 154 -6.06 -8.35 -51.59
CA GLU A 154 -7.38 -7.73 -51.84
C GLU A 154 -7.24 -6.23 -52.08
N TYR A 155 -6.40 -5.55 -51.31
CA TYR A 155 -6.12 -4.12 -51.52
C TYR A 155 -5.58 -3.87 -52.95
N ARG A 156 -4.61 -4.65 -53.43
CA ARG A 156 -4.09 -4.51 -54.79
C ARG A 156 -5.15 -4.75 -55.84
N GLN A 157 -6.02 -5.77 -55.67
CA GLN A 157 -7.11 -6.06 -56.60
C GLN A 157 -8.13 -4.93 -56.69
N TYR A 158 -8.48 -4.33 -55.56
CA TYR A 158 -9.40 -3.20 -55.53
C TYR A 158 -8.75 -1.93 -56.07
N TYR A 159 -7.47 -1.71 -55.77
CA TYR A 159 -6.72 -0.56 -56.30
C TYR A 159 -6.55 -0.59 -57.80
N GLU A 160 -6.33 -1.78 -58.38
CA GLU A 160 -6.26 -1.96 -59.86
C GLU A 160 -7.61 -1.65 -60.54
N LYS A 161 -8.73 -1.92 -59.87
CA LYS A 161 -10.08 -1.71 -60.43
C LYS A 161 -10.62 -0.29 -60.22
N TYR A 162 -10.38 0.31 -59.06
CA TYR A 162 -11.04 1.55 -58.65
C TYR A 162 -10.05 2.71 -58.44
N GLY A 163 -8.74 2.47 -58.50
CA GLY A 163 -7.71 3.50 -58.32
C GLY A 163 -7.84 4.22 -57.00
N ASP A 164 -7.78 5.54 -57.03
CA ASP A 164 -7.91 6.41 -55.85
C ASP A 164 -9.37 6.68 -55.41
N GLY A 165 -10.34 5.92 -55.96
CA GLY A 165 -11.78 6.09 -55.67
C GLY A 165 -12.22 5.63 -54.28
N PHE A 166 -11.34 5.10 -53.45
CA PHE A 166 -11.60 4.71 -52.04
C PHE A 166 -10.38 4.99 -51.19
N LYS A 167 -10.57 5.22 -49.88
CA LYS A 167 -9.49 5.53 -48.97
C LYS A 167 -9.27 4.38 -47.97
N VAL A 168 -8.06 3.86 -47.92
CA VAL A 168 -7.62 2.85 -46.96
C VAL A 168 -6.41 3.34 -46.17
N GLY A 169 -6.16 2.73 -45.03
CA GLY A 169 -4.97 3.02 -44.23
C GLY A 169 -4.53 1.85 -43.37
N MET A 170 -3.36 1.95 -42.81
CA MET A 170 -2.82 0.98 -41.84
C MET A 170 -2.36 1.68 -40.55
N GLY A 171 -2.29 0.90 -39.49
CA GLY A 171 -1.75 1.35 -38.20
C GLY A 171 -2.67 2.27 -37.40
N ALA A 172 -2.13 2.86 -36.37
CA ALA A 172 -2.88 3.73 -35.47
C ALA A 172 -3.38 5.02 -36.11
N GLU A 173 -2.74 5.46 -37.20
CA GLU A 173 -3.14 6.64 -37.95
C GLU A 173 -4.52 6.45 -38.63
N ALA A 174 -4.72 5.31 -39.27
CA ALA A 174 -6.01 4.94 -39.88
C ALA A 174 -7.11 4.80 -38.80
N ILE A 175 -6.81 4.14 -37.70
CA ILE A 175 -7.75 4.01 -36.58
C ILE A 175 -8.11 5.36 -35.96
N LYS A 176 -7.16 6.29 -35.88
CA LYS A 176 -7.42 7.66 -35.41
C LYS A 176 -8.39 8.40 -36.33
N GLU A 177 -8.24 8.26 -37.65
CA GLU A 177 -9.18 8.87 -38.60
C GLU A 177 -10.59 8.27 -38.44
N LEU A 178 -10.71 6.97 -38.26
CA LEU A 178 -11.99 6.32 -37.98
C LEU A 178 -12.62 6.82 -36.67
N LEU A 179 -11.83 6.91 -35.60
CA LEU A 179 -12.31 7.40 -34.29
C LEU A 179 -12.77 8.87 -34.34
N LYS A 180 -12.16 9.72 -35.18
CA LYS A 180 -12.60 11.09 -35.41
C LYS A 180 -13.94 11.20 -36.11
N LYS A 181 -14.29 10.23 -36.98
CA LYS A 181 -15.56 10.18 -37.72
C LYS A 181 -16.74 9.73 -36.84
N VAL A 182 -16.49 9.11 -35.68
CA VAL A 182 -17.57 8.61 -34.79
C VAL A 182 -18.33 9.76 -34.16
N ASP A 183 -19.62 9.85 -34.47
CA ASP A 183 -20.56 10.73 -33.78
C ASP A 183 -21.21 9.97 -32.63
N LEU A 184 -20.75 10.24 -31.40
CA LEU A 184 -21.16 9.51 -30.20
C LEU A 184 -22.67 9.54 -29.98
N LYS A 185 -23.32 10.71 -30.23
CA LYS A 185 -24.75 10.85 -29.99
C LYS A 185 -25.60 10.03 -30.96
N LYS A 186 -25.28 10.10 -32.25
CA LYS A 186 -25.98 9.31 -33.28
C LYS A 186 -25.83 7.81 -33.06
N GLU A 187 -24.59 7.34 -32.78
CA GLU A 187 -24.33 5.93 -32.49
C GLU A 187 -25.10 5.43 -31.27
N ILE A 188 -25.19 6.22 -30.20
CA ILE A 188 -26.00 5.88 -29.00
C ILE A 188 -27.47 5.74 -29.35
N ASP A 189 -28.04 6.69 -30.11
CA ASP A 189 -29.45 6.70 -30.49
C ASP A 189 -29.80 5.51 -31.41
N GLU A 190 -28.92 5.18 -32.38
CA GLU A 190 -29.07 4.03 -33.27
C GLU A 190 -29.01 2.70 -32.52
N ILE A 191 -28.01 2.51 -31.66
CA ILE A 191 -27.85 1.28 -30.88
C ILE A 191 -28.99 1.13 -29.87
N THR A 192 -29.50 2.20 -29.30
CA THR A 192 -30.64 2.15 -28.37
C THR A 192 -31.89 1.63 -29.06
N LYS A 193 -32.15 2.04 -30.31
CA LYS A 193 -33.26 1.51 -31.12
C LYS A 193 -33.05 0.01 -31.45
N GLU A 194 -31.80 -0.38 -31.77
CA GLU A 194 -31.49 -1.78 -32.07
C GLU A 194 -31.63 -2.69 -30.83
N LEU A 195 -31.37 -2.14 -29.62
CA LEU A 195 -31.53 -2.87 -28.35
C LEU A 195 -32.98 -3.32 -28.08
N GLU A 196 -33.97 -2.62 -28.60
CA GLU A 196 -35.37 -3.00 -28.43
C GLU A 196 -35.70 -4.33 -29.12
N THR A 197 -35.02 -4.62 -30.23
CA THR A 197 -35.25 -5.84 -31.03
C THR A 197 -34.22 -6.94 -30.78
N ALA A 198 -33.06 -6.59 -30.20
CA ALA A 198 -31.96 -7.53 -30.01
C ALA A 198 -32.16 -8.49 -28.83
N GLN A 199 -31.77 -9.77 -29.00
CA GLN A 199 -31.81 -10.81 -27.98
C GLN A 199 -30.48 -11.52 -27.78
N GLY A 200 -30.31 -12.20 -26.65
CA GLY A 200 -29.18 -13.07 -26.37
C GLY A 200 -27.82 -12.34 -26.31
N GLN A 201 -26.81 -12.94 -26.92
CA GLN A 201 -25.44 -12.42 -26.91
C GLN A 201 -25.29 -11.07 -27.64
N LYS A 202 -26.06 -10.84 -28.70
CA LYS A 202 -26.06 -9.56 -29.41
C LYS A 202 -26.50 -8.42 -28.50
N ARG A 203 -27.56 -8.61 -27.72
CA ARG A 203 -28.03 -7.64 -26.74
C ARG A 203 -26.96 -7.30 -25.70
N THR A 204 -26.27 -8.31 -25.16
CA THR A 204 -25.20 -8.12 -24.17
C THR A 204 -24.02 -7.32 -24.76
N ARG A 205 -23.68 -7.54 -26.03
CA ARG A 205 -22.63 -6.78 -26.71
C ARG A 205 -23.04 -5.32 -26.92
N LEU A 206 -24.29 -5.10 -27.38
CA LEU A 206 -24.83 -3.75 -27.62
C LEU A 206 -24.91 -2.94 -26.31
N ILE A 207 -25.34 -3.54 -25.20
CA ILE A 207 -25.34 -2.89 -23.87
C ILE A 207 -23.94 -2.42 -23.51
N LYS A 208 -22.93 -3.30 -23.60
CA LYS A 208 -21.53 -2.92 -23.30
C LYS A 208 -21.01 -1.82 -24.22
N ARG A 209 -21.48 -1.77 -25.47
CA ARG A 209 -21.11 -0.75 -26.43
C ARG A 209 -21.73 0.60 -26.07
N VAL A 210 -23.02 0.63 -25.73
CA VAL A 210 -23.71 1.85 -25.25
C VAL A 210 -23.06 2.38 -23.99
N ASP A 211 -22.77 1.51 -23.00
CA ASP A 211 -22.11 1.94 -21.75
C ASP A 211 -20.79 2.68 -21.99
N VAL A 212 -19.99 2.19 -22.96
CA VAL A 212 -18.70 2.84 -23.30
C VAL A 212 -18.92 4.15 -24.04
N LEU A 213 -19.82 4.21 -25.01
CA LEU A 213 -20.13 5.41 -25.77
C LEU A 213 -20.75 6.50 -24.88
N ASP A 214 -21.67 6.13 -24.00
CA ASP A 214 -22.29 7.04 -23.04
C ASP A 214 -21.26 7.58 -22.02
N ALA A 215 -20.31 6.73 -21.57
CA ALA A 215 -19.21 7.17 -20.72
C ALA A 215 -18.31 8.22 -21.42
N PHE A 216 -18.02 8.06 -22.72
CA PHE A 216 -17.31 9.06 -23.50
C PHE A 216 -18.12 10.35 -23.65
N TYR A 217 -19.40 10.23 -23.96
CA TYR A 217 -20.30 11.38 -24.14
C TYR A 217 -20.44 12.19 -22.85
N LYS A 218 -20.75 11.55 -21.72
CA LYS A 218 -20.92 12.21 -20.42
C LYS A 218 -19.63 12.81 -19.86
N SER A 219 -18.48 12.17 -20.09
CA SER A 219 -17.19 12.67 -19.58
C SER A 219 -16.60 13.78 -20.41
N GLY A 220 -17.10 14.00 -21.65
CA GLY A 220 -16.52 14.96 -22.59
C GLY A 220 -15.18 14.53 -23.19
N ASN A 221 -14.76 13.28 -22.99
CA ASN A 221 -13.57 12.74 -23.61
C ASN A 221 -13.83 12.40 -25.08
N ARG A 222 -12.86 12.68 -25.94
CA ARG A 222 -12.95 12.29 -27.36
C ARG A 222 -12.36 10.89 -27.58
N PRO A 223 -13.01 10.02 -28.39
CA PRO A 223 -12.49 8.70 -28.70
C PRO A 223 -11.09 8.69 -29.34
N GLU A 224 -10.77 9.72 -30.14
CA GLU A 224 -9.46 9.86 -30.78
C GLU A 224 -8.29 10.01 -29.80
N TRP A 225 -8.54 10.41 -28.53
CA TRP A 225 -7.50 10.49 -27.51
C TRP A 225 -7.00 9.13 -27.03
N MET A 226 -7.64 8.04 -27.44
CA MET A 226 -7.10 6.67 -27.23
C MET A 226 -5.87 6.41 -28.11
N ILE A 227 -5.62 7.26 -29.11
CA ILE A 227 -4.42 7.26 -29.96
C ILE A 227 -3.51 8.40 -29.52
N LEU A 228 -2.25 8.10 -29.27
CA LEU A 228 -1.26 9.02 -28.73
C LEU A 228 -0.47 9.69 -29.88
N ASP A 229 -0.41 11.00 -29.92
CA ASP A 229 0.48 11.78 -30.77
C ASP A 229 1.77 12.17 -30.04
N CYS A 230 1.67 12.30 -28.71
CA CYS A 230 2.81 12.55 -27.84
C CYS A 230 2.74 11.69 -26.59
N ILE A 231 3.89 11.36 -26.03
CA ILE A 231 4.01 10.55 -24.82
C ILE A 231 4.49 11.43 -23.67
N PRO A 232 3.81 11.42 -22.51
CA PRO A 232 4.29 12.13 -21.33
C PRO A 232 5.52 11.43 -20.76
N VAL A 233 6.52 12.20 -20.38
CA VAL A 233 7.72 11.72 -19.68
C VAL A 233 7.60 12.11 -18.21
N ILE A 234 7.55 11.13 -17.34
CA ILE A 234 7.41 11.34 -15.90
C ILE A 234 8.68 12.00 -15.33
N PRO A 235 8.57 12.73 -14.20
CA PRO A 235 9.69 13.40 -13.56
C PRO A 235 10.87 12.48 -13.26
N PRO A 236 12.12 12.95 -13.35
CA PRO A 236 13.32 12.14 -13.15
C PRO A 236 13.42 11.45 -11.78
N GLU A 237 12.94 12.08 -10.71
CA GLU A 237 12.97 11.49 -9.37
C GLU A 237 12.01 10.32 -9.18
N LEU A 238 10.99 10.17 -10.04
CA LEU A 238 10.12 8.99 -10.07
C LEU A 238 10.74 7.80 -10.82
N ARG A 239 11.84 8.05 -11.57
CA ARG A 239 12.63 7.05 -12.30
C ARG A 239 14.13 7.25 -12.07
N PRO A 240 14.59 7.16 -10.81
CA PRO A 240 15.92 7.57 -10.42
C PRO A 240 17.02 6.76 -11.07
N MET A 241 18.19 7.38 -11.20
CA MET A 241 19.45 6.77 -11.60
C MET A 241 20.47 7.09 -10.49
N ILE A 242 20.97 6.05 -9.82
CA ILE A 242 21.84 6.16 -8.64
C ILE A 242 23.19 5.54 -8.96
N GLN A 243 24.25 6.24 -8.62
CA GLN A 243 25.60 5.70 -8.70
C GLN A 243 25.86 4.78 -7.50
N LEU A 244 26.30 3.56 -7.78
CA LEU A 244 26.73 2.59 -6.78
C LEU A 244 28.24 2.69 -6.58
N ASP A 245 28.71 2.12 -5.46
CA ASP A 245 30.14 1.97 -5.21
C ASP A 245 30.82 1.21 -6.36
N GLY A 246 32.01 1.66 -6.77
CA GLY A 246 32.74 1.11 -7.92
C GLY A 246 32.30 1.67 -9.28
N GLY A 247 31.63 2.84 -9.30
CA GLY A 247 31.33 3.58 -10.53
C GLY A 247 30.22 3.00 -11.41
N ARG A 248 29.52 1.95 -10.94
CA ARG A 248 28.34 1.38 -11.61
C ARG A 248 27.09 2.20 -11.31
N PHE A 249 26.13 2.18 -12.25
CA PHE A 249 24.86 2.87 -12.08
C PHE A 249 23.71 1.88 -11.93
N ALA A 250 22.86 2.09 -10.95
CA ALA A 250 21.55 1.47 -10.86
C ALA A 250 20.50 2.44 -11.43
N THR A 251 19.71 1.98 -12.36
CA THR A 251 18.70 2.79 -13.02
C THR A 251 17.33 2.13 -12.96
N SER A 252 16.28 2.94 -12.94
CA SER A 252 14.90 2.44 -13.10
C SER A 252 14.72 1.85 -14.49
N ASP A 253 13.99 0.74 -14.60
CA ASP A 253 13.65 0.07 -15.86
C ASP A 253 12.92 1.01 -16.83
N LEU A 254 12.17 2.01 -16.32
CA LEU A 254 11.49 3.01 -17.13
C LEU A 254 12.45 3.84 -17.99
N ASN A 255 13.64 4.15 -17.50
CA ASN A 255 14.63 4.88 -18.30
C ASN A 255 15.03 4.10 -19.55
N ASP A 256 15.18 2.78 -19.45
CA ASP A 256 15.52 1.94 -20.58
C ASP A 256 14.36 1.84 -21.59
N LEU A 257 13.14 1.74 -21.10
CA LEU A 257 11.94 1.75 -21.93
C LEU A 257 11.75 3.09 -22.66
N TYR A 258 11.93 4.23 -21.98
CA TYR A 258 11.91 5.55 -22.63
C TYR A 258 13.02 5.70 -23.68
N ARG A 259 14.23 5.23 -23.39
CA ARG A 259 15.33 5.25 -24.35
C ARG A 259 15.00 4.47 -25.61
N ARG A 260 14.37 3.29 -25.48
CA ARG A 260 13.92 2.49 -26.64
C ARG A 260 12.89 3.24 -27.47
N VAL A 261 11.91 3.88 -26.84
CA VAL A 261 10.91 4.70 -27.53
C VAL A 261 11.59 5.85 -28.30
N ILE A 262 12.46 6.62 -27.65
CA ILE A 262 13.14 7.77 -28.27
C ILE A 262 14.02 7.31 -29.45
N ASN A 263 14.77 6.22 -29.29
CA ASN A 263 15.61 5.67 -30.36
C ASN A 263 14.78 5.25 -31.56
N ARG A 264 13.67 4.54 -31.36
CA ARG A 264 12.77 4.14 -32.47
C ARG A 264 12.13 5.35 -33.14
N ASN A 265 11.67 6.31 -32.34
CA ASN A 265 11.06 7.53 -32.84
C ASN A 265 12.05 8.36 -33.69
N ASN A 266 13.28 8.55 -33.22
CA ASN A 266 14.30 9.30 -33.92
C ASN A 266 14.72 8.59 -35.21
N ARG A 267 14.79 7.25 -35.20
CA ARG A 267 15.06 6.45 -36.38
C ARG A 267 13.94 6.58 -37.39
N LEU A 268 12.69 6.51 -36.97
CA LEU A 268 11.54 6.71 -37.86
C LEU A 268 11.52 8.13 -38.45
N LYS A 269 11.77 9.18 -37.67
CA LYS A 269 11.90 10.57 -38.18
C LYS A 269 12.93 10.65 -39.33
N LYS A 270 14.13 10.10 -39.11
CA LYS A 270 15.19 10.07 -40.13
C LYS A 270 14.79 9.30 -41.40
N LEU A 271 14.09 8.18 -41.27
CA LEU A 271 13.63 7.39 -42.42
C LEU A 271 12.55 8.11 -43.22
N ILE A 272 11.66 8.85 -42.56
CA ILE A 272 10.67 9.69 -43.23
C ILE A 272 11.36 10.85 -43.94
N ASP A 273 12.31 11.54 -43.33
CA ASP A 273 13.05 12.65 -43.92
C ASP A 273 13.89 12.20 -45.15
N LEU A 274 14.35 10.95 -45.13
CA LEU A 274 15.11 10.35 -46.24
C LEU A 274 14.21 9.73 -47.33
N ASN A 275 12.89 9.83 -47.22
CA ASN A 275 11.92 9.21 -48.13
C ASN A 275 12.21 7.71 -48.38
N ALA A 276 12.47 6.96 -47.30
CA ALA A 276 12.76 5.53 -47.38
C ALA A 276 11.56 4.72 -47.96
N PRO A 277 11.79 3.52 -48.51
CA PRO A 277 10.72 2.67 -49.03
C PRO A 277 9.62 2.43 -48.00
N GLY A 278 8.35 2.44 -48.45
CA GLY A 278 7.16 2.34 -47.57
C GLY A 278 7.18 1.14 -46.63
N ILE A 279 7.67 -0.02 -47.09
CA ILE A 279 7.78 -1.25 -46.28
C ILE A 279 8.71 -1.03 -45.07
N ILE A 280 9.81 -0.30 -45.25
CA ILE A 280 10.75 0.00 -44.15
C ILE A 280 10.12 0.95 -43.15
N ILE A 281 9.41 1.98 -43.63
CA ILE A 281 8.69 2.94 -42.77
C ILE A 281 7.59 2.22 -41.98
N GLN A 282 6.81 1.34 -42.61
CA GLN A 282 5.77 0.56 -41.94
C GLN A 282 6.34 -0.34 -40.83
N ASN A 283 7.46 -1.01 -41.10
CA ASN A 283 8.14 -1.84 -40.11
C ASN A 283 8.66 -1.02 -38.92
N GLU A 284 9.23 0.17 -39.13
CA GLU A 284 9.67 1.05 -38.05
C GLU A 284 8.47 1.65 -37.26
N LYS A 285 7.35 1.98 -37.92
CA LYS A 285 6.10 2.36 -37.25
C LYS A 285 5.59 1.24 -36.35
N ARG A 286 5.63 -0.02 -36.82
CA ARG A 286 5.28 -1.20 -36.01
C ARG A 286 6.20 -1.36 -34.80
N MET A 287 7.52 -1.21 -35.00
CA MET A 287 8.50 -1.30 -33.91
C MET A 287 8.33 -0.16 -32.89
N LEU A 288 7.94 1.04 -33.32
CA LEU A 288 7.61 2.15 -32.44
C LEU A 288 6.35 1.83 -31.62
N GLN A 289 5.30 1.27 -32.24
CA GLN A 289 4.10 0.81 -31.56
C GLN A 289 4.46 -0.22 -30.47
N GLU A 290 5.29 -1.22 -30.78
CA GLU A 290 5.73 -2.23 -29.83
C GLU A 290 6.56 -1.65 -28.67
N ALA A 291 7.42 -0.66 -28.94
CA ALA A 291 8.19 0.03 -27.91
C ALA A 291 7.31 0.83 -26.94
N VAL A 292 6.28 1.49 -27.45
CA VAL A 292 5.30 2.21 -26.62
C VAL A 292 4.43 1.27 -25.82
N ASP A 293 4.01 0.14 -26.42
CA ASP A 293 3.27 -0.90 -25.71
C ASP A 293 4.06 -1.45 -24.52
N ALA A 294 5.35 -1.70 -24.71
CA ALA A 294 6.25 -2.14 -23.64
C ALA A 294 6.42 -1.08 -22.53
N LEU A 295 6.43 0.21 -22.87
CA LEU A 295 6.51 1.30 -21.89
C LEU A 295 5.26 1.34 -21.00
N PHE A 296 4.07 1.19 -21.57
CA PHE A 296 2.81 1.26 -20.83
C PHE A 296 2.48 -0.04 -20.11
N ASP A 297 2.54 -1.19 -20.76
CA ASP A 297 2.19 -2.49 -20.17
C ASP A 297 3.01 -3.63 -20.79
N ASN A 298 4.23 -3.79 -20.31
CA ASN A 298 5.17 -4.79 -20.83
C ASN A 298 4.64 -6.23 -20.60
N GLY A 299 4.64 -7.03 -21.66
CA GLY A 299 4.15 -8.41 -21.62
C GLY A 299 2.64 -8.56 -21.83
N ARG A 300 1.89 -7.47 -22.04
CA ARG A 300 0.46 -7.52 -22.38
C ARG A 300 0.20 -8.15 -23.74
N ARG A 301 1.09 -7.95 -24.70
CA ARG A 301 1.08 -8.52 -26.04
C ARG A 301 2.36 -9.30 -26.32
N GLY A 302 2.25 -10.62 -26.38
CA GLY A 302 3.37 -11.50 -26.70
C GLY A 302 4.45 -11.57 -25.61
N ARG A 303 5.70 -11.76 -26.02
CA ARG A 303 6.83 -11.86 -25.09
C ARG A 303 7.17 -10.51 -24.50
N SER A 304 7.42 -10.49 -23.20
CA SER A 304 7.86 -9.27 -22.51
C SER A 304 9.26 -8.85 -22.96
N VAL A 305 9.49 -7.55 -23.02
CA VAL A 305 10.81 -6.98 -23.21
C VAL A 305 11.63 -7.21 -21.95
N THR A 306 12.81 -7.79 -22.11
CA THR A 306 13.70 -8.16 -21.02
C THR A 306 14.94 -7.26 -20.96
N GLY A 307 15.49 -7.14 -19.76
CA GLY A 307 16.78 -6.53 -19.51
C GLY A 307 17.90 -7.57 -19.32
N ALA A 308 18.96 -7.20 -18.62
CA ALA A 308 20.03 -8.11 -18.26
C ALA A 308 19.52 -9.31 -17.46
N GLY A 309 20.02 -10.51 -17.76
CA GLY A 309 19.59 -11.76 -17.10
C GLY A 309 18.17 -12.20 -17.45
N ASN A 310 17.64 -11.85 -18.60
CA ASN A 310 16.28 -12.19 -19.07
C ASN A 310 15.14 -11.77 -18.13
N ARG A 311 15.38 -10.84 -17.21
CA ARG A 311 14.36 -10.29 -16.32
C ARG A 311 13.42 -9.36 -17.09
N PRO A 312 12.09 -9.54 -17.02
CA PRO A 312 11.12 -8.60 -17.61
C PRO A 312 11.28 -7.20 -17.02
N LEU A 313 11.31 -6.17 -17.88
CA LEU A 313 11.39 -4.78 -17.45
C LEU A 313 10.06 -4.33 -16.85
N LYS A 314 10.10 -3.59 -15.73
CA LYS A 314 8.91 -3.00 -15.11
C LYS A 314 8.41 -1.82 -15.93
N SER A 315 7.19 -1.95 -16.46
CA SER A 315 6.48 -0.89 -17.19
C SER A 315 5.72 0.06 -16.24
N LEU A 316 5.11 1.12 -16.78
CA LEU A 316 4.26 2.04 -16.03
C LEU A 316 3.08 1.32 -15.35
N SER A 317 2.42 0.38 -16.05
CA SER A 317 1.37 -0.46 -15.46
C SER A 317 1.87 -1.29 -14.27
N SER A 318 3.06 -1.85 -14.39
CA SER A 318 3.67 -2.66 -13.32
C SER A 318 3.98 -1.84 -12.07
N MET A 319 4.18 -0.53 -12.21
CA MET A 319 4.35 0.38 -11.08
C MET A 319 3.06 0.66 -10.31
N LEU A 320 1.90 0.47 -10.94
CA LEU A 320 0.58 0.72 -10.34
C LEU A 320 -0.08 -0.57 -9.86
N LYS A 321 0.08 -1.66 -10.61
CA LYS A 321 -0.57 -2.96 -10.39
C LYS A 321 0.19 -3.86 -9.40
N GLY A 322 -0.53 -4.82 -8.81
CA GLY A 322 0.03 -5.89 -8.01
C GLY A 322 0.44 -5.49 -6.60
N LYS A 323 1.04 -6.44 -5.87
CA LYS A 323 1.43 -6.29 -4.45
C LYS A 323 2.52 -5.22 -4.25
N GLN A 324 3.41 -5.05 -5.23
CA GLN A 324 4.50 -4.06 -5.21
C GLN A 324 4.17 -2.78 -5.97
N GLY A 325 2.92 -2.62 -6.43
CA GLY A 325 2.46 -1.40 -7.08
C GLY A 325 2.18 -0.27 -6.10
N ARG A 326 2.11 0.97 -6.62
CA ARG A 326 1.89 2.18 -5.80
C ARG A 326 0.62 2.11 -4.94
N PHE A 327 -0.48 1.57 -5.48
CA PHE A 327 -1.73 1.48 -4.73
C PHE A 327 -1.58 0.62 -3.48
N ARG A 328 -1.07 -0.60 -3.61
CA ARG A 328 -0.97 -1.54 -2.49
C ARG A 328 0.23 -1.30 -1.58
N GLN A 329 1.36 -0.82 -2.11
CA GLN A 329 2.59 -0.67 -1.34
C GLN A 329 2.76 0.70 -0.68
N ASN A 330 2.24 1.78 -1.30
CA ASN A 330 2.52 3.15 -0.86
C ASN A 330 1.28 3.98 -0.52
N LEU A 331 0.07 3.62 -1.00
CA LEU A 331 -1.16 4.37 -0.77
C LEU A 331 -2.08 3.69 0.23
N LEU A 332 -2.39 2.39 0.07
CA LEU A 332 -3.21 1.64 1.02
C LEU A 332 -2.48 1.36 2.34
N GLY A 333 -1.16 1.38 2.31
CA GLY A 333 -0.32 1.24 3.50
C GLY A 333 1.04 1.85 3.26
N LYS A 334 1.62 2.47 4.29
CA LYS A 334 2.94 3.10 4.26
C LYS A 334 3.80 2.58 5.39
N ARG A 335 5.12 2.64 5.25
CA ARG A 335 6.03 2.51 6.39
C ARG A 335 5.88 3.77 7.24
N VAL A 336 5.79 3.57 8.54
CA VAL A 336 5.59 4.66 9.50
C VAL A 336 6.75 4.75 10.47
N ASP A 337 7.06 5.99 10.90
CA ASP A 337 8.01 6.26 11.96
C ASP A 337 7.37 5.97 13.34
N TYR A 338 8.15 6.07 14.40
CA TYR A 338 7.71 5.79 15.78
C TYR A 338 7.14 4.39 15.95
N SER A 339 7.75 3.43 15.28
CA SER A 339 7.39 2.01 15.34
C SER A 339 8.63 1.15 15.53
N GLY A 340 8.45 0.04 16.22
CA GLY A 340 9.50 -0.93 16.47
C GLY A 340 8.94 -2.35 16.41
N ARG A 341 9.82 -3.33 16.45
CA ARG A 341 9.44 -4.74 16.42
C ARG A 341 10.36 -5.56 17.33
N SER A 342 9.80 -6.46 18.11
CA SER A 342 10.57 -7.39 18.92
C SER A 342 9.80 -8.72 19.15
N VAL A 343 10.50 -9.70 19.65
CA VAL A 343 9.94 -10.98 20.09
C VAL A 343 9.05 -10.74 21.31
N ILE A 344 7.98 -11.50 21.44
CA ILE A 344 7.08 -11.47 22.60
C ILE A 344 7.37 -12.59 23.58
N VAL A 345 7.19 -12.29 24.86
CA VAL A 345 7.26 -13.26 25.95
C VAL A 345 6.07 -13.06 26.88
N VAL A 346 5.73 -14.07 27.65
CA VAL A 346 4.63 -14.01 28.58
C VAL A 346 4.90 -13.03 29.72
N GLY A 347 3.90 -12.25 30.09
CA GLY A 347 3.92 -11.32 31.23
C GLY A 347 2.72 -11.53 32.17
N PRO A 348 2.72 -12.59 33.00
CA PRO A 348 1.57 -12.91 33.84
C PRO A 348 1.32 -11.89 34.97
N SER A 349 2.34 -11.13 35.35
CA SER A 349 2.24 -10.07 36.37
C SER A 349 1.66 -8.75 35.85
N LEU A 350 1.51 -8.58 34.53
CA LEU A 350 0.93 -7.40 33.93
C LEU A 350 -0.58 -7.36 34.14
N LYS A 351 -1.13 -6.13 34.24
CA LYS A 351 -2.58 -5.94 34.13
C LYS A 351 -3.02 -6.16 32.68
N MET A 352 -4.29 -6.47 32.47
CA MET A 352 -4.83 -6.78 31.14
C MET A 352 -4.69 -5.61 30.15
N TYR A 353 -4.68 -4.37 30.65
CA TYR A 353 -4.47 -3.16 29.85
C TYR A 353 -3.00 -2.74 29.71
N GLN A 354 -2.06 -3.50 30.29
CA GLN A 354 -0.63 -3.19 30.29
C GLN A 354 0.14 -4.08 29.33
N CYS A 355 1.23 -3.53 28.78
CA CYS A 355 2.25 -4.28 28.06
C CYS A 355 3.64 -3.89 28.59
N GLY A 356 4.58 -4.83 28.58
CA GLY A 356 5.97 -4.57 28.94
C GLY A 356 6.81 -4.22 27.71
N ILE A 357 7.41 -3.03 27.69
CA ILE A 357 8.28 -2.59 26.60
C ILE A 357 9.73 -2.52 27.09
N PRO A 358 10.71 -3.07 26.33
CA PRO A 358 12.12 -2.93 26.63
C PRO A 358 12.53 -1.45 26.77
N LYS A 359 13.33 -1.14 27.80
CA LYS A 359 13.80 0.23 28.07
C LYS A 359 14.47 0.89 26.85
N ASP A 360 15.34 0.17 26.17
CA ASP A 360 16.04 0.69 24.98
C ASP A 360 15.09 1.00 23.81
N MET A 361 14.06 0.15 23.65
CA MET A 361 13.02 0.37 22.63
C MET A 361 12.17 1.60 22.98
N ALA A 362 11.75 1.71 24.23
CA ALA A 362 10.97 2.85 24.69
C ALA A 362 11.74 4.18 24.52
N LEU A 363 13.02 4.22 24.86
CA LEU A 363 13.87 5.40 24.69
C LEU A 363 13.93 5.86 23.23
N GLU A 364 14.03 4.94 22.26
CA GLU A 364 14.11 5.31 20.85
C GLU A 364 12.73 5.71 20.30
N LEU A 365 11.65 4.99 20.67
CA LEU A 365 10.29 5.30 20.23
C LEU A 365 9.79 6.67 20.73
N PHE A 366 10.05 6.98 22.01
CA PHE A 366 9.63 8.22 22.64
C PHE A 366 10.68 9.33 22.59
N LYS A 367 11.73 9.18 21.82
CA LYS A 367 12.89 10.10 21.78
C LYS A 367 12.52 11.59 21.69
N PRO A 368 11.59 12.05 20.83
CA PRO A 368 11.20 13.47 20.77
C PRO A 368 10.55 13.96 22.05
N HIS A 369 9.68 13.12 22.67
CA HIS A 369 9.00 13.46 23.90
C HIS A 369 9.98 13.52 25.08
N VAL A 370 10.94 12.58 25.12
CA VAL A 370 12.01 12.56 26.11
C VAL A 370 12.92 13.79 25.98
N ILE A 371 13.29 14.17 24.74
CA ILE A 371 14.07 15.40 24.50
C ILE A 371 13.32 16.63 25.03
N ASN A 372 12.02 16.73 24.73
CA ASN A 372 11.18 17.80 25.25
C ASN A 372 11.10 17.78 26.78
N GLY A 373 10.91 16.60 27.37
CA GLY A 373 10.89 16.43 28.83
C GLY A 373 12.19 16.81 29.53
N LEU A 374 13.35 16.49 28.92
CA LEU A 374 14.67 16.89 29.45
C LEU A 374 14.91 18.40 29.38
N VAL A 375 14.45 19.05 28.32
CA VAL A 375 14.55 20.50 28.16
C VAL A 375 13.58 21.25 29.06
N SER A 376 12.34 20.81 29.17
CA SER A 376 11.31 21.45 30.02
C SER A 376 11.57 21.34 31.52
N ARG A 377 12.39 20.36 31.93
CA ARG A 377 12.83 20.18 33.35
C ARG A 377 14.20 20.80 33.63
N ASP A 378 14.75 21.59 32.69
CA ASP A 378 16.09 22.21 32.78
C ASP A 378 17.27 21.24 33.04
N ILE A 379 17.04 19.91 32.80
CA ILE A 379 18.11 18.91 32.86
C ILE A 379 19.06 19.08 31.67
N ALA A 380 18.55 19.56 30.53
CA ALA A 380 19.33 19.87 29.35
C ALA A 380 19.02 21.29 28.86
N HIS A 381 20.05 22.13 28.71
CA HIS A 381 19.89 23.51 28.24
C HIS A 381 19.49 23.66 26.76
N ASN A 382 19.68 22.64 25.95
CA ASN A 382 19.28 22.64 24.54
C ASN A 382 19.10 21.20 24.00
N ILE A 383 18.49 21.09 22.80
CA ILE A 383 18.25 19.82 22.11
C ILE A 383 19.54 19.01 21.88
N LYS A 384 20.67 19.67 21.63
CA LYS A 384 21.95 19.00 21.39
C LYS A 384 22.49 18.35 22.67
N ALA A 385 22.36 19.03 23.81
CA ALA A 385 22.72 18.51 25.13
C ALA A 385 21.79 17.32 25.50
N ALA A 386 20.47 17.45 25.29
CA ALA A 386 19.52 16.38 25.52
C ALA A 386 19.84 15.11 24.70
N LYS A 387 20.15 15.27 23.41
CA LYS A 387 20.57 14.12 22.57
C LYS A 387 21.82 13.44 23.11
N ARG A 388 22.79 14.20 23.61
CA ARG A 388 24.02 13.66 24.18
C ARG A 388 23.77 12.86 25.46
N LEU A 389 22.86 13.35 26.33
CA LEU A 389 22.44 12.61 27.54
C LEU A 389 21.75 11.29 27.19
N ILE A 390 20.90 11.31 26.16
CA ILE A 390 20.23 10.10 25.65
C ILE A 390 21.23 9.09 25.09
N GLU A 391 22.20 9.54 24.29
CA GLU A 391 23.26 8.69 23.73
C GLU A 391 24.13 8.05 24.81
N ASN A 392 24.43 8.80 25.87
CA ASN A 392 25.20 8.31 27.01
C ASN A 392 24.38 7.45 27.98
N LYS A 393 23.06 7.34 27.78
CA LYS A 393 22.13 6.59 28.68
C LYS A 393 22.24 7.03 30.14
N ASP A 394 22.29 8.34 30.37
CA ASP A 394 22.37 8.90 31.72
C ASP A 394 21.22 8.40 32.60
N PRO A 395 21.43 8.08 33.90
CA PRO A 395 20.38 7.66 34.82
C PRO A 395 19.16 8.59 34.86
N GLN A 396 19.36 9.91 34.82
CA GLN A 396 18.29 10.91 34.81
C GLN A 396 17.34 10.80 33.61
N VAL A 397 17.80 10.23 32.49
CA VAL A 397 16.98 10.03 31.30
C VAL A 397 15.89 9.00 31.57
N TRP A 398 16.14 7.99 32.38
CA TRP A 398 15.18 6.93 32.67
C TRP A 398 13.98 7.42 33.47
N ASP A 399 14.19 8.34 34.40
CA ASP A 399 13.12 8.96 35.17
C ASP A 399 12.19 9.76 34.24
N VAL A 400 12.78 10.49 33.29
CA VAL A 400 12.00 11.25 32.30
C VAL A 400 11.27 10.29 31.34
N VAL A 401 11.89 9.18 30.90
CA VAL A 401 11.23 8.17 30.06
C VAL A 401 10.04 7.56 30.77
N GLU A 402 10.16 7.22 32.06
CA GLU A 402 9.08 6.64 32.86
C GLU A 402 7.88 7.59 32.94
N ASP A 403 8.14 8.87 33.18
CA ASP A 403 7.07 9.88 33.25
C ASP A 403 6.42 10.17 31.88
N VAL A 404 7.20 10.17 30.81
CA VAL A 404 6.68 10.39 29.45
C VAL A 404 5.80 9.23 28.99
N ILE A 405 6.14 8.01 29.38
CA ILE A 405 5.38 6.80 29.02
C ILE A 405 4.08 6.70 29.81
N LYS A 406 4.08 7.24 31.03
CA LYS A 406 2.89 7.23 31.88
C LYS A 406 1.73 7.90 31.16
N GLU A 407 0.61 7.20 31.08
CA GLU A 407 -0.59 7.67 30.39
C GLU A 407 -0.47 7.86 28.86
N HIS A 408 0.62 7.40 28.21
CA HIS A 408 0.78 7.42 26.75
C HIS A 408 0.57 6.01 26.19
N PRO A 409 -0.62 5.69 25.67
CA PRO A 409 -0.89 4.34 25.15
C PRO A 409 -0.04 4.01 23.94
N VAL A 410 0.33 2.76 23.79
CA VAL A 410 0.99 2.23 22.59
C VAL A 410 0.11 1.17 21.95
N MET A 411 0.23 1.00 20.64
CA MET A 411 -0.51 -0.03 19.92
C MET A 411 0.41 -1.21 19.61
N LEU A 412 -0.04 -2.41 19.91
CA LEU A 412 0.63 -3.66 19.51
C LEU A 412 -0.10 -4.30 18.34
N ASN A 413 0.65 -4.82 17.39
CA ASN A 413 0.13 -5.52 16.23
C ASN A 413 0.91 -6.80 15.98
N ARG A 414 0.19 -7.89 15.68
CA ARG A 414 0.78 -9.14 15.17
C ARG A 414 0.30 -9.39 13.73
N ALA A 415 1.25 -9.65 12.83
CA ALA A 415 0.94 -10.11 11.48
C ALA A 415 0.76 -11.65 11.45
N PRO A 416 -0.22 -12.20 10.69
CA PRO A 416 -1.18 -11.47 9.86
C PRO A 416 -2.33 -10.86 10.69
N THR A 417 -2.72 -9.62 10.36
CA THR A 417 -3.88 -8.98 11.00
C THR A 417 -5.16 -9.44 10.30
N LEU A 418 -5.83 -10.44 10.88
CA LEU A 418 -7.02 -11.07 10.29
C LEU A 418 -8.32 -10.34 10.61
N HIS A 419 -8.37 -9.68 11.77
CA HIS A 419 -9.52 -8.94 12.27
C HIS A 419 -9.06 -7.73 13.11
N ARG A 420 -10.01 -6.86 13.49
CA ARG A 420 -9.70 -5.61 14.19
C ARG A 420 -8.94 -5.79 15.52
N LEU A 421 -9.14 -6.91 16.23
CA LEU A 421 -8.45 -7.19 17.49
C LEU A 421 -6.98 -7.64 17.30
N GLY A 422 -6.51 -7.81 16.06
CA GLY A 422 -5.10 -7.98 15.74
C GLY A 422 -4.27 -6.70 15.97
N ILE A 423 -4.91 -5.58 16.29
CA ILE A 423 -4.30 -4.33 16.74
C ILE A 423 -5.04 -3.89 18.01
N GLN A 424 -4.33 -3.82 19.12
CA GLN A 424 -4.89 -3.36 20.39
C GLN A 424 -3.93 -2.37 21.06
N ALA A 425 -4.49 -1.45 21.84
CA ALA A 425 -3.72 -0.50 22.61
C ALA A 425 -3.47 -1.02 24.03
N PHE A 426 -2.34 -0.64 24.59
CA PHE A 426 -1.93 -0.98 25.95
C PHE A 426 -1.19 0.20 26.58
N GLU A 427 -1.23 0.28 27.90
CA GLU A 427 -0.36 1.18 28.66
C GLU A 427 1.02 0.51 28.80
N PRO A 428 2.10 1.17 28.37
CA PRO A 428 3.43 0.59 28.43
C PRO A 428 4.00 0.65 29.85
N VAL A 429 4.69 -0.42 30.22
CA VAL A 429 5.50 -0.52 31.45
C VAL A 429 6.93 -0.84 31.05
N LEU A 430 7.91 -0.14 31.62
CA LEU A 430 9.31 -0.38 31.34
C LEU A 430 9.78 -1.70 31.94
N ILE A 431 10.40 -2.52 31.10
CA ILE A 431 10.97 -3.79 31.51
C ILE A 431 12.43 -3.93 31.10
N GLY A 432 13.17 -4.74 31.84
CA GLY A 432 14.52 -5.16 31.43
C GLY A 432 14.46 -6.18 30.30
N GLY A 433 15.59 -6.37 29.59
CA GLY A 433 15.69 -7.30 28.46
C GLY A 433 15.37 -6.66 27.12
N LYS A 434 15.15 -7.50 26.10
CA LYS A 434 14.93 -7.08 24.70
C LYS A 434 13.58 -7.52 24.13
N ALA A 435 12.83 -8.34 24.86
CA ALA A 435 11.54 -8.88 24.43
C ALA A 435 10.38 -8.09 25.03
N ILE A 436 9.30 -7.96 24.26
CA ILE A 436 8.05 -7.34 24.71
C ILE A 436 7.31 -8.34 25.60
N ARG A 437 6.82 -7.92 26.75
CA ARG A 437 5.93 -8.74 27.59
C ARG A 437 4.48 -8.48 27.24
N LEU A 438 3.75 -9.57 27.01
CA LEU A 438 2.34 -9.54 26.66
C LEU A 438 1.52 -10.31 27.70
N HIS A 439 0.36 -9.75 28.04
CA HIS A 439 -0.56 -10.44 28.93
C HIS A 439 -1.12 -11.71 28.27
N PRO A 440 -1.11 -12.88 28.92
CA PRO A 440 -1.51 -14.14 28.30
C PRO A 440 -2.98 -14.17 27.83
N LEU A 441 -3.88 -13.47 28.49
CA LEU A 441 -5.31 -13.43 28.11
C LEU A 441 -5.62 -12.72 26.79
N VAL A 442 -4.71 -11.89 26.25
CA VAL A 442 -4.89 -11.24 24.95
C VAL A 442 -4.32 -12.05 23.78
N CYS A 443 -3.57 -13.12 24.07
CA CYS A 443 -2.99 -13.98 23.03
C CYS A 443 -4.01 -14.58 22.05
N PRO A 444 -5.21 -15.05 22.47
CA PRO A 444 -6.22 -15.55 21.53
C PRO A 444 -6.67 -14.49 20.51
N ALA A 445 -6.82 -13.23 20.94
CA ALA A 445 -7.21 -12.13 20.06
C ALA A 445 -6.15 -11.83 18.98
N PHE A 446 -4.86 -11.92 19.33
CA PHE A 446 -3.74 -11.77 18.40
C PHE A 446 -3.41 -13.06 17.63
N ASN A 447 -3.98 -14.20 18.02
CA ASN A 447 -3.55 -15.52 17.60
C ASN A 447 -2.03 -15.69 17.76
N ALA A 448 -1.52 -15.26 18.93
CA ALA A 448 -0.09 -15.23 19.26
C ALA A 448 0.27 -16.36 20.21
N ASP A 449 1.45 -16.91 20.03
CA ASP A 449 2.12 -17.83 20.95
C ASP A 449 3.53 -17.33 21.30
N PHE A 450 4.18 -17.97 22.25
CA PHE A 450 5.49 -17.54 22.73
C PHE A 450 6.63 -18.44 22.23
N ASP A 451 6.47 -19.01 21.04
CA ASP A 451 7.46 -19.89 20.38
C ASP A 451 8.52 -19.14 19.57
N GLY A 452 8.52 -17.81 19.61
CA GLY A 452 9.40 -16.93 18.83
C GLY A 452 8.64 -15.90 18.01
N ASP A 453 7.34 -15.79 18.20
CA ASP A 453 6.51 -14.75 17.56
C ASP A 453 7.03 -13.36 17.85
N GLN A 454 6.88 -12.47 16.86
CA GLN A 454 7.22 -11.06 16.95
C GLN A 454 5.98 -10.19 16.81
N MET A 455 5.97 -9.08 17.54
CA MET A 455 4.93 -8.06 17.43
C MET A 455 5.53 -6.70 17.14
N ALA A 456 4.79 -5.90 16.39
CA ALA A 456 5.12 -4.51 16.14
C ALA A 456 4.50 -3.61 17.22
N VAL A 457 5.23 -2.57 17.59
CA VAL A 457 4.80 -1.51 18.52
C VAL A 457 4.67 -0.21 17.73
N HIS A 458 3.58 0.52 17.93
CA HIS A 458 3.35 1.83 17.32
C HIS A 458 2.96 2.84 18.37
N VAL A 459 3.48 4.05 18.25
CA VAL A 459 3.20 5.16 19.19
C VAL A 459 2.27 6.15 18.49
N PRO A 460 1.03 6.35 18.99
CA PRO A 460 0.16 7.43 18.53
C PRO A 460 0.73 8.79 18.95
N LEU A 461 0.81 9.75 18.01
CA LEU A 461 1.47 11.03 18.26
C LEU A 461 0.50 12.14 18.67
N SER A 462 -0.66 12.24 18.00
CA SER A 462 -1.64 13.29 18.32
C SER A 462 -2.50 12.94 19.53
N GLU A 463 -3.03 13.95 20.22
CA GLU A 463 -3.91 13.77 21.36
C GLU A 463 -5.21 13.03 20.98
N GLU A 464 -5.74 13.31 19.78
CA GLU A 464 -6.91 12.61 19.25
C GLU A 464 -6.62 11.12 19.03
N ALA A 465 -5.46 10.78 18.44
CA ALA A 465 -5.06 9.39 18.24
C ALA A 465 -4.83 8.65 19.56
N GLN A 466 -4.28 9.32 20.58
CA GLN A 466 -4.13 8.77 21.92
C GLN A 466 -5.49 8.54 22.61
N ALA A 467 -6.42 9.48 22.45
CA ALA A 467 -7.78 9.34 22.98
C ALA A 467 -8.52 8.17 22.31
N GLU A 468 -8.44 8.03 20.99
CA GLU A 468 -9.00 6.87 20.27
C GLU A 468 -8.35 5.55 20.72
N ALA A 469 -7.04 5.52 20.87
CA ALA A 469 -6.31 4.34 21.34
C ALA A 469 -6.79 3.92 22.74
N ARG A 470 -6.98 4.89 23.64
CA ARG A 470 -7.40 4.65 25.02
C ARG A 470 -8.86 4.26 25.16
N LEU A 471 -9.76 4.91 24.41
CA LEU A 471 -11.21 4.69 24.54
C LEU A 471 -11.70 3.49 23.70
N LEU A 472 -11.21 3.33 22.48
CA LEU A 472 -11.73 2.35 21.53
C LEU A 472 -10.84 1.10 21.39
N MET A 473 -9.51 1.24 21.50
CA MET A 473 -8.58 0.19 21.16
C MET A 473 -7.92 -0.49 22.38
N LEU A 474 -8.14 0.00 23.58
CA LEU A 474 -7.53 -0.59 24.78
C LEU A 474 -7.95 -2.06 24.92
N GLY A 475 -7.00 -2.93 25.22
CA GLY A 475 -7.25 -4.38 25.35
C GLY A 475 -8.36 -4.72 26.35
N ALA A 476 -8.43 -3.99 27.47
CA ALA A 476 -9.47 -4.15 28.48
C ALA A 476 -10.89 -3.79 28.00
N ASN A 477 -11.03 -2.95 26.98
CA ASN A 477 -12.32 -2.55 26.41
C ASN A 477 -12.81 -3.49 25.31
N ASN A 478 -11.97 -4.42 24.84
CA ASN A 478 -12.25 -5.33 23.74
C ASN A 478 -12.30 -6.79 24.19
N ILE A 479 -13.14 -7.07 25.20
CA ILE A 479 -13.29 -8.39 25.81
C ILE A 479 -14.14 -9.33 24.95
N LEU A 480 -15.12 -8.77 24.22
CA LEU A 480 -16.09 -9.53 23.44
C LEU A 480 -15.74 -9.60 21.95
N SER A 481 -16.04 -10.74 21.34
CA SER A 481 -15.86 -10.95 19.90
C SER A 481 -16.84 -10.09 19.09
N PRO A 482 -16.38 -9.31 18.11
CA PRO A 482 -17.27 -8.55 17.24
C PRO A 482 -18.08 -9.45 16.29
N LYS A 483 -17.73 -10.74 16.16
CA LYS A 483 -18.40 -11.71 15.29
C LYS A 483 -19.65 -12.31 15.94
N SER A 484 -19.55 -12.75 17.20
CA SER A 484 -20.58 -13.53 17.88
C SER A 484 -21.05 -12.90 19.20
N GLY A 485 -20.30 -11.95 19.75
CA GLY A 485 -20.56 -11.40 21.09
C GLY A 485 -20.02 -12.26 22.24
N ASP A 486 -19.42 -13.41 21.94
CA ASP A 486 -18.82 -14.28 22.95
C ASP A 486 -17.53 -13.67 23.50
N PRO A 487 -17.15 -13.98 24.77
CA PRO A 487 -15.88 -13.53 25.32
C PRO A 487 -14.69 -14.15 24.58
N ILE A 488 -13.72 -13.30 24.18
CA ILE A 488 -12.45 -13.75 23.58
C ILE A 488 -11.40 -13.95 24.67
N VAL A 489 -11.48 -13.15 25.74
CA VAL A 489 -10.53 -13.16 26.83
C VAL A 489 -10.95 -14.24 27.81
N THR A 490 -10.53 -15.47 27.54
CA THR A 490 -10.84 -16.64 28.36
C THR A 490 -9.56 -17.37 28.74
N PRO A 491 -9.49 -17.95 29.96
CA PRO A 491 -8.38 -18.81 30.34
C PRO A 491 -8.23 -19.97 29.34
N SER A 492 -6.99 -20.30 28.97
CA SER A 492 -6.69 -21.37 28.03
C SER A 492 -5.49 -22.20 28.48
N GLN A 493 -5.41 -23.44 28.01
CA GLN A 493 -4.24 -24.32 28.16
C GLN A 493 -3.68 -24.34 29.59
N ASP A 494 -2.46 -23.82 29.78
CA ASP A 494 -1.74 -23.84 31.06
C ASP A 494 -2.49 -23.14 32.19
N MET A 495 -3.29 -22.11 31.91
CA MET A 495 -4.11 -21.44 32.91
C MET A 495 -5.22 -22.35 33.43
N VAL A 496 -5.87 -23.11 32.55
CA VAL A 496 -6.90 -24.08 32.91
C VAL A 496 -6.29 -25.21 33.73
N ILE A 497 -5.17 -25.77 33.28
CA ILE A 497 -4.44 -26.82 33.99
C ILE A 497 -3.98 -26.31 35.38
N GLY A 498 -3.46 -25.08 35.44
CA GLY A 498 -3.03 -24.46 36.69
C GLY A 498 -4.18 -24.29 37.70
N ASN A 499 -5.33 -23.81 37.26
CA ASN A 499 -6.54 -23.69 38.11
C ASN A 499 -7.06 -25.06 38.54
N TYR A 500 -7.05 -26.04 37.64
CA TYR A 500 -7.43 -27.40 37.96
C TYR A 500 -6.52 -27.97 39.05
N TYR A 501 -5.19 -27.86 38.89
CA TYR A 501 -4.23 -28.27 39.90
C TYR A 501 -4.42 -27.55 41.23
N LEU A 502 -4.62 -26.22 41.19
CA LEU A 502 -4.85 -25.40 42.39
C LEU A 502 -6.05 -25.90 43.23
N THR A 503 -7.10 -26.37 42.57
CA THR A 503 -8.38 -26.74 43.20
C THR A 503 -8.50 -28.24 43.48
N GLN A 504 -7.49 -29.07 43.19
CA GLN A 504 -7.49 -30.47 43.53
C GLN A 504 -7.43 -30.75 45.03
N GLU A 505 -8.01 -31.86 45.41
CA GLU A 505 -7.91 -32.42 46.76
C GLU A 505 -6.96 -33.61 46.75
N LYS A 506 -6.15 -33.74 47.79
CA LYS A 506 -5.26 -34.91 47.96
C LYS A 506 -5.44 -35.49 49.35
N ALA A 507 -5.79 -36.76 49.40
CA ALA A 507 -5.94 -37.49 50.64
C ALA A 507 -4.57 -37.91 51.22
N GLY A 508 -4.43 -37.94 52.55
CA GLY A 508 -3.22 -38.33 53.23
C GLY A 508 -2.14 -37.25 53.34
N GLU A 509 -2.49 -36.00 53.11
CA GLU A 509 -1.61 -34.85 53.30
C GLU A 509 -1.55 -34.44 54.79
N ASP A 510 -0.44 -33.80 55.17
CA ASP A 510 -0.22 -33.32 56.54
C ASP A 510 -1.32 -32.33 56.95
N GLY A 511 -1.90 -32.54 58.15
CA GLY A 511 -2.94 -31.70 58.70
C GLY A 511 -4.35 -31.95 58.13
N GLU A 512 -4.59 -33.08 57.44
CA GLU A 512 -5.94 -33.44 56.95
C GLU A 512 -6.96 -33.54 58.08
N GLY A 513 -8.17 -32.98 57.84
CA GLY A 513 -9.27 -33.01 58.79
C GLY A 513 -9.22 -31.93 59.86
N ARG A 514 -8.24 -31.04 59.88
CA ARG A 514 -8.20 -29.91 60.84
C ARG A 514 -9.38 -28.97 60.59
N VAL A 515 -9.91 -28.47 61.71
CA VAL A 515 -11.00 -27.46 61.71
C VAL A 515 -10.41 -26.11 62.07
N PHE A 516 -10.63 -25.12 61.22
CA PHE A 516 -10.19 -23.74 61.44
C PHE A 516 -11.40 -22.82 61.73
N LYS A 517 -11.16 -21.77 62.47
CA LYS A 517 -12.20 -20.79 62.83
C LYS A 517 -12.69 -19.99 61.64
N ASP A 518 -11.77 -19.58 60.78
CA ASP A 518 -12.03 -18.80 59.59
C ASP A 518 -10.99 -19.07 58.50
N SER A 519 -11.19 -18.46 57.32
CA SER A 519 -10.27 -18.59 56.16
C SER A 519 -8.88 -17.99 56.44
N ASN A 520 -8.78 -16.96 57.29
CA ASN A 520 -7.51 -16.31 57.62
C ASN A 520 -6.63 -17.21 58.49
N GLU A 521 -7.21 -17.89 59.45
CA GLU A 521 -6.49 -18.86 60.29
C GLU A 521 -5.95 -20.04 59.43
N ALA A 522 -6.76 -20.51 58.48
CA ALA A 522 -6.35 -21.54 57.56
C ALA A 522 -5.17 -21.09 56.65
N LEU A 523 -5.21 -19.86 56.17
CA LEU A 523 -4.12 -19.25 55.37
C LEU A 523 -2.84 -19.10 56.19
N MET A 524 -2.94 -18.68 57.46
CA MET A 524 -1.78 -18.61 58.37
C MET A 524 -1.15 -19.97 58.61
N ALA A 525 -1.97 -21.04 58.78
CA ALA A 525 -1.47 -22.40 58.92
C ALA A 525 -0.75 -22.89 57.64
N TYR A 526 -1.24 -22.49 56.48
CA TYR A 526 -0.60 -22.75 55.20
C TYR A 526 0.76 -22.03 55.09
N GLU A 527 0.84 -20.75 55.45
CA GLU A 527 2.11 -20.00 55.46
C GLU A 527 3.14 -20.60 56.40
N ARG A 528 2.70 -21.17 57.53
CA ARG A 528 3.53 -21.90 58.50
C ARG A 528 3.92 -23.31 58.01
N ARG A 529 3.41 -23.73 56.84
CA ARG A 529 3.62 -25.05 56.26
C ARG A 529 3.07 -26.20 57.15
N GLU A 530 2.06 -25.93 57.94
CA GLU A 530 1.38 -26.96 58.75
C GLU A 530 0.35 -27.74 57.93
N ILE A 531 -0.09 -27.17 56.84
CA ILE A 531 -1.01 -27.76 55.86
C ILE A 531 -0.52 -27.41 54.46
N THR A 532 -0.87 -28.24 53.47
CA THR A 532 -0.53 -28.02 52.05
C THR A 532 -1.68 -27.35 51.30
N LEU A 533 -1.43 -27.02 50.03
CA LEU A 533 -2.44 -26.39 49.16
C LEU A 533 -3.66 -27.30 48.95
N HIS A 534 -3.45 -28.62 48.96
CA HIS A 534 -4.43 -29.66 48.64
C HIS A 534 -5.02 -30.38 49.85
N THR A 535 -4.58 -30.01 51.06
CA THR A 535 -5.04 -30.63 52.31
C THR A 535 -6.52 -30.32 52.53
N ARG A 536 -7.33 -31.35 52.83
CA ARG A 536 -8.74 -31.21 53.21
C ARG A 536 -8.86 -30.61 54.61
N ILE A 537 -9.51 -29.48 54.70
CA ILE A 537 -9.75 -28.73 55.93
C ILE A 537 -11.24 -28.44 56.08
N ALA A 538 -11.71 -28.15 57.30
CA ALA A 538 -13.07 -27.78 57.56
C ALA A 538 -13.14 -26.34 58.13
N ILE A 539 -14.04 -25.53 57.61
CA ILE A 539 -14.24 -24.15 58.04
C ILE A 539 -15.75 -23.95 58.25
N PRO A 540 -16.19 -23.28 59.34
CA PRO A 540 -17.60 -22.96 59.57
C PRO A 540 -18.14 -22.09 58.44
N VAL A 541 -19.31 -22.44 57.89
CA VAL A 541 -19.97 -21.66 56.83
C VAL A 541 -20.28 -20.24 57.28
N ASP A 542 -20.64 -20.03 58.55
CA ASP A 542 -20.94 -18.74 59.12
C ASP A 542 -19.75 -17.76 59.16
N SER A 543 -18.51 -18.27 58.95
CA SER A 543 -17.31 -17.42 58.88
C SER A 543 -17.18 -16.65 57.57
N PHE A 544 -17.90 -17.06 56.51
CA PHE A 544 -17.90 -16.41 55.20
C PHE A 544 -19.02 -15.37 55.11
N LYS A 545 -18.78 -14.14 55.50
CA LYS A 545 -19.78 -13.06 55.62
C LYS A 545 -20.41 -12.61 54.28
N TYR A 546 -19.78 -12.86 53.15
CA TYR A 546 -20.18 -12.25 51.88
C TYR A 546 -20.33 -13.23 50.72
N LYS A 547 -20.17 -14.54 50.91
CA LYS A 547 -20.29 -15.54 49.84
C LYS A 547 -21.66 -16.22 49.90
N LEU A 548 -22.23 -16.45 48.71
CA LEU A 548 -23.42 -17.26 48.55
C LEU A 548 -23.04 -18.75 48.54
N PHE A 549 -23.83 -19.56 49.23
CA PHE A 549 -23.67 -21.01 49.26
C PHE A 549 -24.87 -21.70 48.62
N THR A 550 -24.62 -22.77 47.87
CA THR A 550 -25.69 -23.63 47.35
C THR A 550 -26.35 -24.41 48.50
N GLU A 551 -27.58 -24.94 48.29
CA GLU A 551 -28.28 -25.67 49.34
C GLU A 551 -27.54 -26.90 49.86
N THR A 552 -26.74 -27.52 48.97
CA THR A 552 -25.88 -28.65 49.33
C THR A 552 -24.69 -28.27 50.23
N GLN A 553 -24.32 -26.99 50.26
CA GLN A 553 -23.18 -26.43 51.01
C GLN A 553 -23.62 -25.79 52.33
N LYS A 554 -24.93 -25.68 52.62
CA LYS A 554 -25.50 -25.09 53.85
C LYS A 554 -25.40 -26.00 55.08
N GLY A 555 -24.27 -26.70 55.26
CA GLY A 555 -23.97 -27.43 56.50
C GLY A 555 -23.32 -26.55 57.55
N LYS A 556 -23.04 -27.12 58.76
CA LYS A 556 -22.29 -26.39 59.77
C LYS A 556 -20.84 -26.09 59.38
N TYR A 557 -20.23 -26.98 58.63
CA TYR A 557 -18.84 -26.88 58.19
C TYR A 557 -18.75 -27.12 56.71
N LEU A 558 -17.95 -26.30 56.04
CA LEU A 558 -17.54 -26.50 54.65
C LEU A 558 -16.21 -27.25 54.62
N VAL A 559 -16.19 -28.43 54.00
CA VAL A 559 -14.95 -29.14 53.71
C VAL A 559 -14.37 -28.60 52.40
N THR A 560 -13.18 -28.05 52.50
CA THR A 560 -12.52 -27.38 51.36
C THR A 560 -11.00 -27.55 51.46
N THR A 561 -10.27 -26.86 50.55
CA THR A 561 -8.79 -26.81 50.58
C THR A 561 -8.31 -25.35 50.46
N ILE A 562 -7.07 -25.09 50.84
CA ILE A 562 -6.46 -23.76 50.68
C ILE A 562 -6.50 -23.28 49.21
N GLY A 563 -6.26 -24.20 48.26
CA GLY A 563 -6.36 -23.84 46.84
C GLY A 563 -7.73 -23.38 46.40
N LYS A 564 -8.80 -24.04 46.86
CA LYS A 564 -10.20 -23.61 46.63
C LYS A 564 -10.52 -22.28 47.30
N LEU A 565 -10.01 -22.02 48.51
CA LEU A 565 -10.16 -20.72 49.15
C LEU A 565 -9.56 -19.60 48.33
N LYS A 566 -8.32 -19.75 47.88
CA LYS A 566 -7.63 -18.77 47.01
C LYS A 566 -8.34 -18.57 45.66
N PHE A 567 -8.89 -19.63 45.09
CA PHE A 567 -9.67 -19.54 43.85
C PHE A 567 -10.96 -18.73 44.08
N ASN A 568 -11.68 -18.97 45.15
CA ASN A 568 -12.92 -18.27 45.48
C ASN A 568 -12.71 -16.81 45.93
N GLU A 569 -11.52 -16.45 46.42
CA GLU A 569 -11.17 -15.08 46.80
C GLU A 569 -11.21 -14.13 45.59
N ILE A 570 -10.88 -14.61 44.40
CA ILE A 570 -10.85 -13.83 43.14
C ILE A 570 -12.27 -13.62 42.60
N LEU A 571 -13.21 -14.52 42.91
CA LEU A 571 -14.58 -14.45 42.40
C LEU A 571 -15.38 -13.32 43.10
N PRO A 572 -16.25 -12.58 42.36
CA PRO A 572 -17.15 -11.60 42.96
C PRO A 572 -18.05 -12.20 44.05
N ASP A 573 -18.47 -11.38 45.02
CA ASP A 573 -19.32 -11.85 46.12
C ASP A 573 -20.72 -12.31 45.69
N SER A 574 -21.14 -11.89 44.49
CA SER A 574 -22.38 -12.34 43.85
C SER A 574 -22.35 -13.79 43.34
N PHE A 575 -21.16 -14.37 43.22
CA PHE A 575 -21.00 -15.77 42.83
C PHE A 575 -21.08 -16.73 44.02
N ALA A 576 -21.75 -17.86 43.81
CA ALA A 576 -21.76 -18.93 44.80
C ALA A 576 -20.36 -19.50 44.98
N TYR A 577 -20.06 -19.98 46.20
CA TYR A 577 -18.78 -20.62 46.51
C TYR A 577 -18.59 -21.89 45.67
N VAL A 578 -17.52 -21.95 44.93
CA VAL A 578 -17.18 -23.06 44.05
C VAL A 578 -16.32 -24.05 44.84
N ASN A 579 -16.91 -25.18 45.26
CA ASN A 579 -16.20 -26.24 45.99
C ASN A 579 -15.84 -27.44 45.10
N GLU A 580 -16.58 -27.67 44.05
CA GLU A 580 -16.29 -28.71 43.03
C GLU A 580 -15.92 -28.02 41.72
N PRO A 581 -14.61 -27.90 41.42
CA PRO A 581 -14.18 -27.28 40.21
C PRO A 581 -14.49 -28.19 39.01
N THR A 582 -15.41 -27.76 38.17
CA THR A 582 -15.65 -28.33 36.86
C THR A 582 -14.95 -27.47 35.81
N LEU A 583 -14.73 -28.03 34.61
CA LEU A 583 -14.20 -27.26 33.47
C LEU A 583 -15.01 -26.00 33.19
N ASP A 584 -16.34 -26.09 33.30
CA ASP A 584 -17.25 -24.95 33.06
C ASP A 584 -17.10 -23.84 34.13
N ASN A 585 -16.81 -24.21 35.37
CA ASN A 585 -16.58 -23.26 36.46
C ASN A 585 -15.21 -22.59 36.42
N ILE A 586 -14.25 -23.23 35.75
CA ILE A 586 -12.89 -22.71 35.57
C ILE A 586 -12.82 -21.77 34.37
N GLN A 587 -13.59 -22.03 33.32
CA GLN A 587 -13.70 -21.18 32.12
C GLN A 587 -14.60 -19.98 32.39
#